data_282113dd27477a0d06cb7285be9d3c59
#
_entry.id   282113dd27477a0d06cb7285be9d3c59
#
_cell.length_a   1.000
_cell.length_b   1.000
_cell.length_c   1.000
_cell.angle_alpha   90.00
_cell.angle_beta   90.00
_cell.angle_gamma   90.00
#
_symmetry.space_group_name_H-M   'P 1'
#
loop_
_entity.id
_entity.type
_entity.pdbx_description
1 polymer ?
#
loop_
_entity_poly.entity_id
_entity_poly.type
_entity_poly.pdbx_seq_one_letter_code
_entity_poly.pdbx_strand_id
1 'polypeptide(L)' 'KSMIDVARQKLMNDPTFKHLSEDCQEYYFDFEAYGQYLDDNGIFVETDHGIYKLP' A
#
# COMPACT_ATOMS: atom_id res chain seq x y z
N LYS A 1 7.38 8.53 5.66
CA LYS A 1 6.46 7.53 5.13
C LYS A 1 7.00 6.93 3.86
N SER A 2 6.66 5.71 3.60
CA SER A 2 7.16 4.97 2.46
C SER A 2 6.00 4.41 1.63
N MET A 3 6.30 3.91 0.45
CA MET A 3 5.28 3.26 -0.39
C MET A 3 4.74 1.99 0.27
N ILE A 4 5.50 1.36 1.14
CA ILE A 4 5.01 0.22 1.93
C ILE A 4 3.85 0.67 2.83
N ASP A 5 3.99 1.81 3.47
CA ASP A 5 2.93 2.35 4.33
C ASP A 5 1.68 2.70 3.52
N VAL A 6 1.87 3.29 2.33
CA VAL A 6 0.76 3.62 1.44
C VAL A 6 0.04 2.35 1.00
N ALA A 7 0.79 1.33 0.60
CA ALA A 7 0.22 0.05 0.17
C ALA A 7 -0.59 -0.58 1.30
N ARG A 8 -0.05 -0.61 2.50
CA ARG A 8 -0.72 -1.19 3.66
C ARG A 8 -2.03 -0.46 3.96
N GLN A 9 -1.99 0.87 3.97
CA GLN A 9 -3.17 1.67 4.27
C GLN A 9 -4.24 1.52 3.20
N LYS A 10 -3.85 1.48 1.93
CA LYS A 10 -4.77 1.28 0.83
C LYS A 10 -5.49 -0.06 0.94
N LEU A 11 -4.76 -1.11 1.26
CA LEU A 11 -5.33 -2.46 1.40
C LEU A 11 -6.20 -2.58 2.64
N MET A 12 -5.87 -1.88 3.72
CA MET A 12 -6.70 -1.89 4.93
C MET A 12 -8.09 -1.32 4.71
N ASN A 13 -8.28 -0.56 3.64
CA ASN A 13 -9.58 -0.03 3.24
C ASN A 13 -10.24 -0.87 2.15
N ASP A 14 -9.61 -1.97 1.72
CA ASP A 14 -10.13 -2.85 0.68
C ASP A 14 -10.85 -4.03 1.31
N PRO A 15 -12.17 -4.17 1.08
CA PRO A 15 -12.93 -5.28 1.68
C PRO A 15 -12.41 -6.66 1.27
N THR A 16 -11.93 -6.81 0.03
CA THR A 16 -11.39 -8.07 -0.45
C THR A 16 -10.17 -8.48 0.35
N PHE A 17 -9.28 -7.52 0.61
CA PHE A 17 -8.08 -7.79 1.41
C PHE A 17 -8.45 -8.18 2.84
N LYS A 18 -9.48 -7.54 3.40
CA LYS A 18 -9.91 -7.80 4.78
C LYS A 18 -10.53 -9.18 4.96
N HIS A 19 -10.94 -9.83 3.87
CA HIS A 19 -11.43 -11.21 3.94
C HIS A 19 -10.31 -12.23 4.12
N LEU A 20 -9.06 -11.85 3.91
CA LEU A 20 -7.93 -12.73 4.17
C LEU A 20 -7.77 -12.94 5.67
N SER A 21 -7.18 -14.06 6.06
CA SER A 21 -6.86 -14.29 7.47
C SER A 21 -5.90 -13.21 7.97
N GLU A 22 -5.90 -12.97 9.29
CA GLU A 22 -5.00 -12.00 9.88
C GLU A 22 -3.54 -12.35 9.60
N ASP A 23 -3.20 -13.64 9.63
CA ASP A 23 -1.84 -14.07 9.33
C ASP A 23 -1.43 -13.73 7.89
N CYS A 24 -2.35 -13.94 6.94
CA CYS A 24 -2.08 -13.57 5.55
C CYS A 24 -1.89 -12.07 5.40
N GLN A 25 -2.73 -11.29 6.08
CA GLN A 25 -2.63 -9.83 6.01
C GLN A 25 -1.33 -9.32 6.60
N GLU A 26 -0.83 -9.95 7.64
CA GLU A 26 0.30 -9.43 8.39
C GLU A 26 1.64 -10.02 7.96
N TYR A 27 1.70 -11.33 7.64
CA TYR A 27 2.97 -12.03 7.42
C TYR A 27 3.19 -12.52 6.00
N TYR A 28 2.14 -12.77 5.24
CA TYR A 28 2.30 -13.45 3.95
C TYR A 28 2.05 -12.53 2.75
N PHE A 29 1.43 -11.39 2.95
CA PHE A 29 1.21 -10.44 1.86
C PHE A 29 2.45 -9.59 1.64
N ASP A 30 2.88 -9.47 0.39
CA ASP A 30 4.06 -8.72 0.03
C ASP A 30 3.73 -7.24 -0.19
N PHE A 31 3.73 -6.47 0.89
CA PHE A 31 3.44 -5.04 0.82
C PHE A 31 4.52 -4.26 0.06
N GLU A 32 5.76 -4.74 0.09
CA GLU A 32 6.84 -4.09 -0.62
C GLU A 32 6.62 -4.16 -2.12
N ALA A 33 6.26 -5.35 -2.63
CA ALA A 33 5.98 -5.53 -4.05
C ALA A 33 4.79 -4.70 -4.49
N TYR A 34 3.74 -4.66 -3.66
CA TYR A 34 2.55 -3.86 -3.99
C TYR A 34 2.87 -2.36 -3.95
N GLY A 35 3.68 -1.93 -2.99
CA GLY A 35 4.14 -0.54 -2.92
C GLY A 35 4.93 -0.15 -4.17
N GLN A 36 5.80 -1.04 -4.65
CA GLN A 36 6.55 -0.81 -5.87
C GLN A 36 5.62 -0.71 -7.08
N TYR A 37 4.62 -1.57 -7.13
CA TYR A 37 3.61 -1.51 -8.20
C TYR A 37 2.91 -0.15 -8.23
N LEU A 38 2.51 0.35 -7.07
CA LEU A 38 1.85 1.66 -6.98
C LEU A 38 2.77 2.79 -7.42
N ASP A 39 4.03 2.72 -7.02
CA ASP A 39 5.03 3.70 -7.39
C ASP A 39 5.29 3.70 -8.90
N ASP A 40 5.42 2.51 -9.49
CA ASP A 40 5.69 2.34 -10.92
C ASP A 40 4.56 2.89 -11.79
N ASN A 41 3.34 2.90 -11.26
CA ASN A 41 2.19 3.44 -11.99
C ASN A 41 2.05 4.96 -11.86
N GLY A 42 2.93 5.61 -11.10
CA GLY A 42 2.95 7.06 -10.97
C GLY A 42 1.73 7.64 -10.29
N ILE A 43 1.05 6.84 -9.47
CA ILE A 43 -0.18 7.27 -8.79
C ILE A 43 0.12 8.09 -7.55
N PHE A 44 1.30 7.89 -6.93
CA PHE A 44 1.66 8.55 -5.69
C PHE A 44 2.98 9.29 -5.82
N VAL A 45 3.11 10.38 -5.07
CA VAL A 45 4.33 11.18 -5.01
C VAL A 45 4.73 11.34 -3.54
N GLU A 46 5.97 11.01 -3.24
CA GLU A 46 6.53 11.21 -1.91
C GLU A 46 7.12 12.62 -1.81
N THR A 47 6.74 13.36 -0.78
CA THR A 47 7.23 14.70 -0.52
C THR A 47 7.67 14.81 0.94
N ASP A 48 8.24 15.97 1.31
CA ASP A 48 8.62 16.25 2.69
C ASP A 48 7.44 16.23 3.64
N HIS A 49 6.25 16.43 3.12
CA HIS A 49 5.02 16.46 3.93
C HIS A 49 4.26 15.14 3.90
N GLY A 50 4.77 14.14 3.21
CA GLY A 50 4.15 12.83 3.13
C GLY A 50 3.96 12.38 1.69
N ILE A 51 3.11 11.38 1.51
CA ILE A 51 2.85 10.80 0.20
C ILE A 51 1.45 11.21 -0.24
N TYR A 52 1.36 11.76 -1.45
CA TYR A 52 0.11 12.28 -2.00
C TYR A 52 -0.28 11.50 -3.25
N LYS A 53 -1.58 11.25 -3.38
CA LYS A 53 -2.13 10.62 -4.57
C LYS A 53 -2.28 11.66 -5.67
N LEU A 54 -1.79 11.30 -6.87
CA LEU A 54 -1.95 12.15 -8.04
C LEU A 54 -3.36 12.01 -8.62
N PRO A 55 -3.89 13.10 -9.20
CA PRO A 55 -5.22 13.03 -9.84
C PRO A 55 -5.24 12.15 -11.09
#